data_781c424c554c54b274d85fc5905ea5a4
#
_entry.id   781c424c554c54b274d85fc5905ea5a4
#
_cell.length_a   1.000
_cell.length_b   1.000
_cell.length_c   1.000
_cell.angle_alpha   90.00
_cell.angle_beta   90.00
_cell.angle_gamma   90.00
#
_symmetry.space_group_name_H-M   'P 1'
#
loop_
_entity.id
_entity.type
_entity.pdbx_description
1 polymer ?
#
loop_
_entity_poly.entity_id
_entity_poly.type
_entity_poly.pdbx_seq_one_letter_code
_entity_poly.pdbx_strand_id
1 'polypeptide(L)'
;MQINVLWIDDQPNEAFIDKADKVGIYIEVRENVDAGIDELLNSSTSYDAIILDANCISHNDASKEPDISALGYALRMITANQITIPWFVYSGGGFSGEDSINIIVKAYERAYDDKDWYKKPVEINELFAKVKQVVPDSDSYKIKEKYSKIFSFYPNAKELVDIIFYIEGDKSNNPAVFNLIRKELDWVMGYLYKCGMLREPYKGSNLSECSSFLGNKDLQSLIPLHIQRSFHSTSSICNEGSHRLVVDQLVKEGKAPYLVQSTVLEFLNILFWLKDMPKTTEGKEYLKELVEKLLKDGVPQIEDYEGKDFVVEQDEKNNFHCGQCRLSYKAAQSFKGKMVTLFDVTENDAKSKDNYPYFAKIRLKE
;
A
#
# COMPACT_ATOMS: atom_id res chain seq x y z
N MET A 1 -21.50 -2.63 2.57
CA MET A 1 -20.37 -1.72 2.83
C MET A 1 -20.94 -0.37 3.24
N GLN A 2 -20.28 0.38 4.13
CA GLN A 2 -20.66 1.72 4.54
C GLN A 2 -20.28 2.71 3.44
N ILE A 3 -21.12 3.70 3.16
CA ILE A 3 -20.86 4.77 2.18
C ILE A 3 -20.18 5.92 2.91
N ASN A 4 -18.98 6.31 2.48
CA ASN A 4 -18.24 7.43 3.06
C ASN A 4 -18.53 8.71 2.28
N VAL A 5 -19.04 9.74 2.95
CA VAL A 5 -19.44 11.00 2.34
C VAL A 5 -18.68 12.15 2.98
N LEU A 6 -18.07 12.99 2.16
CA LEU A 6 -17.54 14.28 2.60
C LEU A 6 -18.66 15.34 2.49
N TRP A 7 -18.96 15.99 3.60
CA TRP A 7 -19.92 17.09 3.65
C TRP A 7 -19.21 18.41 3.89
N ILE A 8 -19.35 19.33 2.94
CA ILE A 8 -18.75 20.68 3.02
C ILE A 8 -19.87 21.66 3.38
N ASP A 9 -19.83 22.17 4.61
CA ASP A 9 -20.88 23.00 5.19
C ASP A 9 -20.31 23.75 6.41
N ASP A 10 -20.44 25.08 6.47
CA ASP A 10 -19.94 25.92 7.55
C ASP A 10 -20.83 25.87 8.82
N GLN A 11 -22.02 25.29 8.72
CA GLN A 11 -22.97 25.13 9.82
C GLN A 11 -23.47 23.67 9.89
N PRO A 12 -22.61 22.72 10.19
CA PRO A 12 -22.98 21.31 10.21
C PRO A 12 -23.99 21.02 11.32
N ASN A 13 -24.95 20.15 11.03
CA ASN A 13 -26.02 19.77 11.95
C ASN A 13 -25.85 18.31 12.39
N GLU A 14 -25.70 18.08 13.71
CA GLU A 14 -25.53 16.73 14.27
C GLU A 14 -26.73 15.81 13.92
N ALA A 15 -27.95 16.33 13.88
CA ALA A 15 -29.12 15.53 13.51
C ALA A 15 -29.06 15.01 12.05
N PHE A 16 -28.34 15.70 11.17
CA PHE A 16 -28.08 15.21 9.80
C PHE A 16 -27.11 14.04 9.84
N ILE A 17 -26.03 14.14 10.60
CA ILE A 17 -25.02 13.08 10.77
C ILE A 17 -25.66 11.84 11.40
N ASP A 18 -26.43 12.00 12.47
CA ASP A 18 -27.14 10.91 13.13
C ASP A 18 -28.13 10.16 12.21
N LYS A 19 -28.80 10.90 11.33
CA LYS A 19 -29.71 10.29 10.35
C LYS A 19 -28.95 9.54 9.24
N ALA A 20 -27.83 10.09 8.80
CA ALA A 20 -26.97 9.45 7.81
C ALA A 20 -26.44 8.11 8.33
N ASP A 21 -25.92 8.08 9.56
CA ASP A 21 -25.38 6.88 10.19
C ASP A 21 -26.44 5.77 10.31
N LYS A 22 -27.67 6.10 10.69
CA LYS A 22 -28.80 5.17 10.76
C LYS A 22 -29.13 4.48 9.42
N VAL A 23 -28.77 5.09 8.31
CA VAL A 23 -28.99 4.54 6.98
C VAL A 23 -27.72 3.98 6.32
N GLY A 24 -26.61 3.90 7.08
CA GLY A 24 -25.33 3.33 6.62
C GLY A 24 -24.48 4.29 5.79
N ILE A 25 -24.66 5.60 5.99
CA ILE A 25 -23.85 6.66 5.38
C ILE A 25 -23.00 7.28 6.49
N TYR A 26 -21.68 7.17 6.39
CA TYR A 26 -20.74 7.85 7.28
C TYR A 26 -20.40 9.23 6.70
N ILE A 27 -20.53 10.26 7.52
CA ILE A 27 -20.28 11.64 7.09
C ILE A 27 -19.08 12.21 7.83
N GLU A 28 -18.14 12.71 7.06
CA GLU A 28 -17.06 13.57 7.53
C GLU A 28 -17.32 15.00 7.08
N VAL A 29 -17.12 15.95 7.98
CA VAL A 29 -17.46 17.37 7.74
C VAL A 29 -16.21 18.20 7.54
N ARG A 30 -16.30 19.17 6.62
CA ARG A 30 -15.34 20.28 6.49
C ARG A 30 -16.12 21.59 6.40
N GLU A 31 -15.68 22.58 7.17
CA GLU A 31 -16.42 23.85 7.37
C GLU A 31 -16.25 24.85 6.23
N ASN A 32 -15.41 24.57 5.24
CA ASN A 32 -15.21 25.42 4.07
C ASN A 32 -14.73 24.62 2.86
N VAL A 33 -14.82 25.24 1.68
CA VAL A 33 -14.49 24.56 0.43
C VAL A 33 -13.01 24.20 0.34
N ASP A 34 -12.09 25.09 0.72
CA ASP A 34 -10.65 24.80 0.67
C ASP A 34 -10.29 23.58 1.51
N ALA A 35 -10.80 23.51 2.75
CA ALA A 35 -10.58 22.37 3.63
C ALA A 35 -11.19 21.07 3.07
N GLY A 36 -12.35 21.16 2.41
CA GLY A 36 -12.99 20.02 1.75
C GLY A 36 -12.19 19.53 0.54
N ILE A 37 -11.71 20.43 -0.28
CA ILE A 37 -10.88 20.08 -1.45
C ILE A 37 -9.52 19.52 -0.99
N ASP A 38 -8.90 20.13 0.01
CA ASP A 38 -7.64 19.61 0.60
C ASP A 38 -7.84 18.18 1.14
N GLU A 39 -8.94 17.92 1.80
CA GLU A 39 -9.29 16.58 2.28
C GLU A 39 -9.43 15.59 1.13
N LEU A 40 -10.14 15.94 0.07
CA LEU A 40 -10.31 15.08 -1.11
C LEU A 40 -8.98 14.78 -1.83
N LEU A 41 -8.04 15.72 -1.81
CA LEU A 41 -6.76 15.59 -2.52
C LEU A 41 -5.67 14.90 -1.68
N ASN A 42 -5.61 15.21 -0.39
CA ASN A 42 -4.46 14.89 0.46
C ASN A 42 -4.74 13.82 1.53
N SER A 43 -6.01 13.52 1.81
CA SER A 43 -6.37 12.43 2.73
C SER A 43 -6.20 11.05 2.09
N SER A 44 -5.83 10.08 2.91
CA SER A 44 -5.86 8.65 2.53
C SER A 44 -7.27 8.06 2.52
N THR A 45 -8.27 8.80 3.03
CA THR A 45 -9.68 8.39 3.03
C THR A 45 -10.24 8.42 1.62
N SER A 46 -10.85 7.32 1.19
CA SER A 46 -11.59 7.28 -0.07
C SER A 46 -13.06 7.57 0.17
N TYR A 47 -13.50 8.77 -0.21
CA TYR A 47 -14.91 9.14 -0.20
C TYR A 47 -15.66 8.53 -1.38
N ASP A 48 -16.95 8.28 -1.17
CA ASP A 48 -17.86 7.71 -2.18
C ASP A 48 -18.78 8.77 -2.79
N ALA A 49 -19.01 9.87 -2.06
CA ALA A 49 -19.75 11.03 -2.55
C ALA A 49 -19.34 12.32 -1.80
N ILE A 50 -19.74 13.45 -2.38
CA ILE A 50 -19.58 14.78 -1.79
C ILE A 50 -20.97 15.39 -1.61
N ILE A 51 -21.24 15.99 -0.46
CA ILE A 51 -22.40 16.84 -0.25
C ILE A 51 -21.90 18.28 -0.05
N LEU A 52 -22.45 19.24 -0.79
CA LEU A 52 -22.08 20.62 -0.78
C LEU A 52 -23.21 21.49 -0.25
N ASP A 53 -22.95 22.36 0.72
CA ASP A 53 -23.87 23.48 0.95
C ASP A 53 -23.68 24.54 -0.15
N ALA A 54 -24.79 25.06 -0.67
CA ALA A 54 -24.74 26.11 -1.65
C ALA A 54 -24.25 27.43 -1.08
N ASN A 55 -24.48 27.64 0.21
CA ASN A 55 -24.13 28.88 0.93
C ASN A 55 -23.10 28.57 2.01
N CYS A 56 -21.87 28.38 1.60
CA CYS A 56 -20.75 27.98 2.47
C CYS A 56 -19.62 29.01 2.39
N ILE A 57 -18.64 28.87 3.26
CA ILE A 57 -17.39 29.64 3.23
C ILE A 57 -16.47 29.05 2.14
N SER A 58 -15.98 29.88 1.23
CA SER A 58 -15.08 29.43 0.15
C SER A 58 -13.67 29.11 0.65
N HIS A 59 -13.11 30.00 1.47
CA HIS A 59 -11.70 29.98 1.86
C HIS A 59 -11.53 29.91 3.37
N ASN A 60 -10.38 29.44 3.80
CA ASN A 60 -9.99 29.33 5.21
C ASN A 60 -9.69 30.71 5.85
N ASP A 61 -10.59 31.67 5.63
CA ASP A 61 -10.47 33.05 6.11
C ASP A 61 -11.69 33.38 6.98
N ALA A 62 -11.48 33.48 8.29
CA ALA A 62 -12.52 33.77 9.28
C ALA A 62 -13.23 35.13 9.10
N SER A 63 -12.79 35.99 8.20
CA SER A 63 -13.37 37.28 7.87
C SER A 63 -14.42 37.21 6.74
N LYS A 64 -14.60 36.07 6.10
CA LYS A 64 -15.55 35.90 4.99
C LYS A 64 -16.87 35.33 5.48
N GLU A 65 -17.96 35.96 5.03
CA GLU A 65 -19.30 35.46 5.24
C GLU A 65 -19.65 34.36 4.23
N PRO A 66 -20.53 33.40 4.58
CA PRO A 66 -21.05 32.40 3.67
C PRO A 66 -21.71 33.05 2.44
N ASP A 67 -21.39 32.51 1.26
CA ASP A 67 -21.83 33.06 -0.03
C ASP A 67 -22.07 31.95 -1.05
N ILE A 68 -23.06 32.13 -1.91
CA ILE A 68 -23.40 31.21 -3.01
C ILE A 68 -22.25 31.03 -4.03
N SER A 69 -21.32 31.98 -4.11
CA SER A 69 -20.12 31.84 -4.93
C SER A 69 -19.24 30.65 -4.51
N ALA A 70 -19.38 30.19 -3.25
CA ALA A 70 -18.68 29.01 -2.73
C ALA A 70 -19.06 27.73 -3.49
N LEU A 71 -20.33 27.55 -3.85
CA LEU A 71 -20.78 26.42 -4.66
C LEU A 71 -20.08 26.41 -6.04
N GLY A 72 -20.07 27.55 -6.73
CA GLY A 72 -19.38 27.67 -8.01
C GLY A 72 -17.87 27.44 -7.91
N TYR A 73 -17.26 27.88 -6.80
CA TYR A 73 -15.86 27.63 -6.50
C TYR A 73 -15.60 26.14 -6.24
N ALA A 74 -16.41 25.47 -5.41
CA ALA A 74 -16.30 24.05 -5.12
C ALA A 74 -16.39 23.19 -6.39
N LEU A 75 -17.40 23.40 -7.21
CA LEU A 75 -17.62 22.66 -8.45
C LEU A 75 -16.48 22.88 -9.47
N ARG A 76 -15.97 24.11 -9.56
CA ARG A 76 -14.78 24.41 -10.37
C ARG A 76 -13.56 23.62 -9.87
N MET A 77 -13.33 23.58 -8.55
CA MET A 77 -12.18 22.86 -7.96
C MET A 77 -12.32 21.34 -8.13
N ILE A 78 -13.53 20.79 -7.96
CA ILE A 78 -13.82 19.37 -8.23
C ILE A 78 -13.48 19.02 -9.68
N THR A 79 -13.93 19.85 -10.63
CA THR A 79 -13.68 19.64 -12.07
C THR A 79 -12.21 19.81 -12.42
N ALA A 80 -11.55 20.87 -11.94
CA ALA A 80 -10.15 21.17 -12.24
C ALA A 80 -9.19 20.08 -11.71
N ASN A 81 -9.54 19.46 -10.59
CA ASN A 81 -8.78 18.36 -10.00
C ASN A 81 -9.24 16.98 -10.46
N GLN A 82 -10.13 16.90 -11.44
CA GLN A 82 -10.63 15.64 -12.02
C GLN A 82 -11.21 14.67 -10.96
N ILE A 83 -11.87 15.20 -9.94
CA ILE A 83 -12.55 14.41 -8.92
C ILE A 83 -13.82 13.82 -9.53
N THR A 84 -13.87 12.50 -9.66
CA THR A 84 -14.93 11.78 -10.41
C THR A 84 -16.04 11.18 -9.52
N ILE A 85 -15.92 11.31 -8.19
CA ILE A 85 -16.96 10.84 -7.28
C ILE A 85 -18.22 11.70 -7.40
N PRO A 86 -19.44 11.12 -7.24
CA PRO A 86 -20.69 11.87 -7.34
C PRO A 86 -20.80 12.95 -6.25
N TRP A 87 -21.35 14.10 -6.62
CA TRP A 87 -21.59 15.20 -5.72
C TRP A 87 -23.05 15.63 -5.73
N PHE A 88 -23.55 16.09 -4.60
CA PHE A 88 -24.92 16.52 -4.35
C PHE A 88 -24.93 17.87 -3.67
N VAL A 89 -25.96 18.68 -3.92
CA VAL A 89 -26.13 19.99 -3.25
C VAL A 89 -27.27 19.88 -2.23
N TYR A 90 -27.00 20.27 -0.99
CA TYR A 90 -27.96 20.26 0.12
C TYR A 90 -27.93 21.61 0.83
N SER A 91 -28.95 22.45 0.60
CA SER A 91 -28.94 23.83 1.06
C SER A 91 -30.25 24.26 1.74
N GLY A 92 -30.15 25.28 2.61
CA GLY A 92 -31.28 25.73 3.41
C GLY A 92 -32.43 26.41 2.62
N GLY A 93 -32.14 26.89 1.41
CA GLY A 93 -33.09 27.70 0.63
C GLY A 93 -33.46 29.01 1.35
N GLY A 94 -33.95 29.97 0.64
CA GLY A 94 -34.35 31.26 1.28
C GLY A 94 -33.63 32.44 0.65
N PHE A 95 -32.89 32.17 -0.40
CA PHE A 95 -32.30 33.21 -1.22
C PHE A 95 -33.26 33.64 -2.33
N SER A 96 -33.25 34.92 -2.64
CA SER A 96 -33.68 35.47 -3.94
C SER A 96 -32.88 34.83 -5.11
N GLY A 97 -32.34 33.60 -4.92
CA GLY A 97 -31.36 32.91 -5.67
C GLY A 97 -31.56 31.40 -5.87
N GLU A 98 -32.79 30.85 -5.67
CA GLU A 98 -33.08 29.46 -6.09
C GLU A 98 -32.70 29.29 -7.57
N ASP A 99 -32.98 30.26 -8.42
CA ASP A 99 -32.53 30.31 -9.82
C ASP A 99 -31.01 30.32 -9.93
N SER A 100 -30.27 30.89 -8.98
CA SER A 100 -28.81 30.97 -9.02
C SER A 100 -28.16 29.60 -8.73
N ILE A 101 -28.69 28.80 -7.78
CA ILE A 101 -28.22 27.42 -7.54
C ILE A 101 -28.42 26.60 -8.80
N ASN A 102 -29.61 26.64 -9.38
CA ASN A 102 -29.95 25.89 -10.59
C ASN A 102 -29.04 26.27 -11.76
N ILE A 103 -28.74 27.56 -11.95
CA ILE A 103 -27.83 28.02 -13.01
C ILE A 103 -26.42 27.49 -12.79
N ILE A 104 -25.89 27.56 -11.56
CA ILE A 104 -24.55 27.06 -11.22
C ILE A 104 -24.48 25.55 -11.43
N VAL A 105 -25.43 24.79 -10.91
CA VAL A 105 -25.44 23.33 -10.99
C VAL A 105 -25.57 22.84 -12.45
N LYS A 106 -26.43 23.48 -13.25
CA LYS A 106 -26.61 23.14 -14.67
C LYS A 106 -25.40 23.45 -15.55
N ALA A 107 -24.48 24.31 -15.09
CA ALA A 107 -23.22 24.54 -15.78
C ALA A 107 -22.24 23.36 -15.68
N TYR A 108 -22.51 22.39 -14.76
CA TYR A 108 -21.69 21.20 -14.55
C TYR A 108 -22.53 19.97 -14.86
N GLU A 109 -22.19 19.26 -15.93
CA GLU A 109 -22.90 18.05 -16.34
C GLU A 109 -22.83 16.96 -15.27
N ARG A 110 -23.99 16.42 -14.91
CA ARG A 110 -24.12 15.22 -14.05
C ARG A 110 -25.32 14.39 -14.51
N ALA A 111 -24.99 13.24 -15.10
CA ALA A 111 -26.04 12.34 -15.64
C ALA A 111 -26.73 11.49 -14.55
N TYR A 112 -26.16 11.43 -13.34
CA TYR A 112 -26.63 10.56 -12.27
C TYR A 112 -27.74 11.16 -11.38
N ASP A 113 -27.96 12.49 -11.45
CA ASP A 113 -28.97 13.19 -10.65
C ASP A 113 -29.72 14.20 -11.53
N ASP A 114 -31.03 14.06 -11.59
CA ASP A 114 -31.97 14.92 -12.31
C ASP A 114 -32.43 16.12 -11.45
N LYS A 115 -32.13 16.10 -10.15
CA LYS A 115 -32.46 17.16 -9.20
C LYS A 115 -31.26 18.07 -8.97
N ASP A 116 -31.43 19.37 -9.17
CA ASP A 116 -30.31 20.33 -9.05
C ASP A 116 -29.82 20.46 -7.63
N TRP A 117 -30.71 20.42 -6.61
CA TRP A 117 -30.36 20.47 -5.20
C TRP A 117 -31.48 19.95 -4.30
N TYR A 118 -31.12 19.66 -3.02
CA TYR A 118 -32.01 19.16 -1.99
C TYR A 118 -32.20 20.21 -0.88
N LYS A 119 -33.44 20.42 -0.41
CA LYS A 119 -33.79 21.45 0.55
C LYS A 119 -33.59 20.98 1.98
N LYS A 120 -32.78 21.74 2.77
CA LYS A 120 -32.62 21.55 4.22
C LYS A 120 -33.89 22.03 4.95
N PRO A 121 -34.33 21.35 6.04
CA PRO A 121 -34.01 19.94 6.38
C PRO A 121 -35.01 18.95 5.77
N VAL A 122 -35.89 19.41 4.87
CA VAL A 122 -37.11 18.70 4.42
C VAL A 122 -36.73 17.47 3.56
N GLU A 123 -35.76 17.60 2.68
CA GLU A 123 -35.45 16.59 1.66
C GLU A 123 -34.25 15.69 2.00
N ILE A 124 -33.88 15.62 3.27
CA ILE A 124 -32.76 14.82 3.77
C ILE A 124 -32.91 13.33 3.41
N ASN A 125 -34.12 12.77 3.54
CA ASN A 125 -34.36 11.36 3.25
C ASN A 125 -34.26 11.07 1.73
N GLU A 126 -34.68 12.03 0.91
CA GLU A 126 -34.59 11.93 -0.54
C GLU A 126 -33.12 12.00 -0.99
N LEU A 127 -32.34 12.94 -0.44
CA LEU A 127 -30.90 13.03 -0.64
C LEU A 127 -30.21 11.70 -0.31
N PHE A 128 -30.45 11.14 0.89
CA PHE A 128 -29.81 9.88 1.27
C PHE A 128 -30.25 8.70 0.42
N ALA A 129 -31.52 8.66 -0.01
CA ALA A 129 -32.01 7.65 -0.95
C ALA A 129 -31.27 7.77 -2.29
N LYS A 130 -31.06 8.99 -2.78
CA LYS A 130 -30.35 9.24 -4.03
C LYS A 130 -28.87 8.88 -3.94
N VAL A 131 -28.18 9.25 -2.85
CA VAL A 131 -26.78 8.84 -2.57
C VAL A 131 -26.66 7.31 -2.62
N LYS A 132 -27.57 6.60 -1.93
CA LYS A 132 -27.59 5.12 -1.91
C LYS A 132 -27.95 4.49 -3.25
N GLN A 133 -28.63 5.19 -4.12
CA GLN A 133 -28.93 4.74 -5.47
C GLN A 133 -27.72 4.93 -6.39
N VAL A 134 -27.04 6.08 -6.32
CA VAL A 134 -26.00 6.48 -7.28
C VAL A 134 -24.63 5.90 -6.93
N VAL A 135 -24.26 5.92 -5.66
CA VAL A 135 -22.90 5.52 -5.20
C VAL A 135 -22.55 4.09 -5.60
N PRO A 136 -23.42 3.06 -5.47
CA PRO A 136 -23.08 1.68 -5.86
C PRO A 136 -22.73 1.51 -7.34
N ASP A 137 -23.15 2.43 -8.19
CA ASP A 137 -22.83 2.39 -9.62
C ASP A 137 -21.48 3.02 -9.96
N SER A 138 -20.87 3.76 -9.03
CA SER A 138 -19.56 4.36 -9.22
C SER A 138 -18.46 3.30 -9.25
N ASP A 139 -17.44 3.52 -10.10
CA ASP A 139 -16.33 2.58 -10.26
C ASP A 139 -15.52 2.42 -8.98
N SER A 140 -15.29 3.51 -8.23
CA SER A 140 -14.55 3.48 -6.96
C SER A 140 -15.27 2.62 -5.91
N TYR A 141 -16.60 2.69 -5.82
CA TYR A 141 -17.37 1.87 -4.91
C TYR A 141 -17.35 0.39 -5.30
N LYS A 142 -17.53 0.09 -6.60
CA LYS A 142 -17.41 -1.29 -7.13
C LYS A 142 -16.05 -1.91 -6.84
N ILE A 143 -14.96 -1.13 -6.98
CA ILE A 143 -13.61 -1.55 -6.61
C ILE A 143 -13.54 -1.88 -5.12
N LYS A 144 -14.00 -0.98 -4.25
CA LYS A 144 -13.99 -1.20 -2.80
C LYS A 144 -14.82 -2.42 -2.39
N GLU A 145 -15.95 -2.66 -3.02
CA GLU A 145 -16.78 -3.84 -2.78
C GLU A 145 -16.08 -5.12 -3.22
N LYS A 146 -15.56 -5.16 -4.44
CA LYS A 146 -14.86 -6.32 -5.01
C LYS A 146 -13.64 -6.72 -4.20
N TYR A 147 -12.87 -5.75 -3.70
CA TYR A 147 -11.65 -5.96 -2.92
C TYR A 147 -11.85 -5.69 -1.41
N SER A 148 -13.08 -5.78 -0.92
CA SER A 148 -13.47 -5.42 0.45
C SER A 148 -12.62 -6.03 1.56
N LYS A 149 -12.10 -7.25 1.36
CA LYS A 149 -11.21 -7.92 2.31
C LYS A 149 -9.88 -7.18 2.52
N ILE A 150 -9.38 -6.48 1.51
CA ILE A 150 -8.16 -5.67 1.60
C ILE A 150 -8.52 -4.30 2.19
N PHE A 151 -9.57 -3.66 1.70
CA PHE A 151 -10.02 -2.37 2.21
C PHE A 151 -10.42 -2.39 3.69
N SER A 152 -10.79 -3.56 4.25
CA SER A 152 -11.17 -3.67 5.67
C SER A 152 -10.01 -3.44 6.65
N PHE A 153 -8.76 -3.48 6.22
CA PHE A 153 -7.60 -3.29 7.09
C PHE A 153 -6.56 -2.30 6.55
N TYR A 154 -6.58 -2.02 5.24
CA TYR A 154 -5.60 -1.16 4.60
C TYR A 154 -5.97 0.32 4.79
N PRO A 155 -5.07 1.15 5.35
CA PRO A 155 -5.43 2.52 5.72
C PRO A 155 -5.49 3.49 4.53
N ASN A 156 -4.67 3.24 3.47
CA ASN A 156 -4.57 4.15 2.33
C ASN A 156 -5.59 3.78 1.25
N ALA A 157 -6.88 3.92 1.59
CA ALA A 157 -7.97 3.44 0.74
C ALA A 157 -8.03 4.17 -0.61
N LYS A 158 -7.72 5.46 -0.65
CA LYS A 158 -7.71 6.27 -1.87
C LYS A 158 -6.62 5.80 -2.84
N GLU A 159 -5.39 5.69 -2.37
CA GLU A 159 -4.24 5.23 -3.16
C GLU A 159 -4.48 3.81 -3.69
N LEU A 160 -5.11 2.96 -2.88
CA LEU A 160 -5.45 1.60 -3.30
C LEU A 160 -6.53 1.59 -4.40
N VAL A 161 -7.55 2.43 -4.33
CA VAL A 161 -8.54 2.61 -5.41
C VAL A 161 -7.81 3.05 -6.68
N ASP A 162 -6.94 4.05 -6.60
CA ASP A 162 -6.18 4.55 -7.73
C ASP A 162 -5.31 3.47 -8.38
N ILE A 163 -4.62 2.64 -7.57
CA ILE A 163 -3.82 1.51 -8.07
C ILE A 163 -4.71 0.47 -8.77
N ILE A 164 -5.85 0.11 -8.18
CA ILE A 164 -6.74 -0.90 -8.76
C ILE A 164 -7.38 -0.42 -10.07
N PHE A 165 -7.59 0.88 -10.24
CA PHE A 165 -8.08 1.46 -11.50
C PHE A 165 -7.20 1.12 -12.71
N TYR A 166 -5.91 0.80 -12.52
CA TYR A 166 -5.04 0.38 -13.61
C TYR A 166 -5.36 -1.00 -14.16
N ILE A 167 -6.11 -1.82 -13.42
CA ILE A 167 -6.53 -3.16 -13.88
C ILE A 167 -8.04 -3.26 -14.16
N GLU A 168 -8.86 -2.44 -13.49
CA GLU A 168 -10.33 -2.46 -13.68
C GLU A 168 -10.79 -1.40 -14.72
N GLY A 169 -9.95 -0.42 -15.05
CA GLY A 169 -10.21 0.64 -16.02
C GLY A 169 -9.30 0.57 -17.26
N ASP A 170 -9.41 1.58 -18.12
CA ASP A 170 -8.67 1.64 -19.39
C ASP A 170 -7.20 2.13 -19.25
N LYS A 171 -6.60 2.03 -18.06
CA LYS A 171 -5.24 2.53 -17.79
C LYS A 171 -4.16 1.45 -17.80
N SER A 172 -4.43 0.27 -18.32
CA SER A 172 -3.56 -0.91 -18.26
C SER A 172 -2.14 -0.72 -18.85
N ASN A 173 -1.94 0.28 -19.71
CA ASN A 173 -0.65 0.57 -20.36
C ASN A 173 0.05 1.81 -19.79
N ASN A 174 -0.34 2.30 -18.62
CA ASN A 174 0.25 3.47 -18.01
C ASN A 174 1.21 3.08 -16.87
N PRO A 175 2.53 3.32 -17.02
CA PRO A 175 3.53 2.93 -16.02
C PRO A 175 3.51 3.78 -14.74
N ALA A 176 2.72 4.86 -14.67
CA ALA A 176 2.61 5.70 -13.48
C ALA A 176 2.20 4.91 -12.22
N VAL A 177 1.53 3.77 -12.39
CA VAL A 177 1.16 2.86 -11.29
C VAL A 177 2.37 2.36 -10.51
N PHE A 178 3.54 2.19 -11.15
CA PHE A 178 4.74 1.69 -10.46
C PHE A 178 5.21 2.66 -9.37
N ASN A 179 5.07 3.97 -9.60
CA ASN A 179 5.37 4.99 -8.59
C ASN A 179 4.35 4.96 -7.44
N LEU A 180 3.06 4.73 -7.75
CA LEU A 180 2.02 4.59 -6.72
C LEU A 180 2.32 3.35 -5.86
N ILE A 181 2.54 2.19 -6.47
CA ILE A 181 2.88 0.96 -5.75
C ILE A 181 4.18 1.12 -4.97
N ARG A 182 5.20 1.79 -5.53
CA ARG A 182 6.47 2.05 -4.82
C ARG A 182 6.26 2.81 -3.53
N LYS A 183 5.41 3.83 -3.55
CA LYS A 183 5.03 4.61 -2.38
C LYS A 183 4.30 3.76 -1.33
N GLU A 184 3.39 2.90 -1.80
CA GLU A 184 2.64 2.01 -0.90
C GLU A 184 3.50 0.87 -0.33
N LEU A 185 4.53 0.40 -1.05
CA LEU A 185 5.52 -0.53 -0.51
C LEU A 185 6.28 0.07 0.68
N ASP A 186 6.49 1.38 0.73
CA ASP A 186 7.10 2.05 1.89
C ASP A 186 6.24 1.85 3.15
N TRP A 187 4.92 1.99 3.02
CA TRP A 187 3.98 1.70 4.10
C TRP A 187 4.00 0.21 4.48
N VAL A 188 3.98 -0.70 3.49
CA VAL A 188 4.03 -2.16 3.70
C VAL A 188 5.25 -2.56 4.50
N MET A 189 6.44 -2.09 4.12
CA MET A 189 7.69 -2.39 4.82
C MET A 189 7.70 -1.83 6.24
N GLY A 190 7.21 -0.60 6.42
CA GLY A 190 7.04 -0.01 7.75
C GLY A 190 6.07 -0.80 8.64
N TYR A 191 5.00 -1.33 8.06
CA TYR A 191 4.04 -2.18 8.77
C TYR A 191 4.66 -3.52 9.17
N LEU A 192 5.38 -4.18 8.25
CA LEU A 192 6.09 -5.44 8.51
C LEU A 192 7.14 -5.29 9.62
N TYR A 193 7.88 -4.18 9.63
CA TYR A 193 8.80 -3.87 10.72
C TYR A 193 8.06 -3.75 12.07
N LYS A 194 6.96 -3.00 12.11
CA LYS A 194 6.13 -2.85 13.33
C LYS A 194 5.51 -4.18 13.80
N CYS A 195 5.31 -5.13 12.89
CA CYS A 195 4.83 -6.47 13.23
C CYS A 195 5.94 -7.43 13.69
N GLY A 196 7.21 -7.04 13.61
CA GLY A 196 8.35 -7.88 13.98
C GLY A 196 8.82 -8.82 12.85
N MET A 197 8.32 -8.66 11.63
CA MET A 197 8.73 -9.45 10.47
C MET A 197 10.08 -9.02 9.91
N LEU A 198 10.47 -7.75 10.05
CA LEU A 198 11.77 -7.21 9.63
C LEU A 198 12.65 -6.93 10.84
N ARG A 199 13.95 -7.27 10.75
CA ARG A 199 14.94 -7.01 11.80
C ARG A 199 15.32 -5.53 11.89
N GLU A 200 15.54 -4.91 10.73
CA GLU A 200 15.96 -3.52 10.63
C GLU A 200 14.79 -2.63 10.19
N PRO A 201 14.72 -1.38 10.68
CA PRO A 201 13.68 -0.46 10.26
C PRO A 201 13.83 -0.14 8.76
N TYR A 202 12.69 -0.08 8.09
CA TYR A 202 12.63 0.38 6.72
C TYR A 202 12.97 1.88 6.63
N LYS A 203 13.87 2.24 5.70
CA LYS A 203 14.40 3.61 5.54
C LYS A 203 14.19 4.18 4.12
N GLY A 204 13.23 3.71 3.37
CA GLY A 204 12.99 4.15 1.99
C GLY A 204 14.06 3.73 0.97
N SER A 205 15.34 3.82 1.34
CA SER A 205 16.48 3.45 0.48
C SER A 205 16.82 1.96 0.48
N ASN A 206 16.30 1.18 1.45
CA ASN A 206 16.64 -0.24 1.62
C ASN A 206 15.54 -1.22 1.19
N LEU A 207 14.66 -0.84 0.26
CA LEU A 207 13.57 -1.69 -0.21
C LEU A 207 14.07 -3.04 -0.77
N SER A 208 15.15 -3.01 -1.55
CA SER A 208 15.74 -4.23 -2.12
C SER A 208 16.30 -5.17 -1.06
N GLU A 209 16.91 -4.60 0.00
CA GLU A 209 17.43 -5.37 1.14
C GLU A 209 16.29 -6.01 1.94
N CYS A 210 15.24 -5.23 2.24
CA CYS A 210 14.05 -5.74 2.90
C CYS A 210 13.36 -6.84 2.08
N SER A 211 13.22 -6.63 0.77
CA SER A 211 12.65 -7.63 -0.14
C SER A 211 13.49 -8.91 -0.19
N SER A 212 14.83 -8.77 -0.22
CA SER A 212 15.75 -9.92 -0.18
C SER A 212 15.67 -10.67 1.15
N PHE A 213 15.55 -9.95 2.26
CA PHE A 213 15.35 -10.53 3.58
C PHE A 213 14.04 -11.35 3.64
N LEU A 214 12.92 -10.77 3.17
CA LEU A 214 11.63 -11.46 3.10
C LEU A 214 11.66 -12.68 2.17
N GLY A 215 12.54 -12.68 1.16
CA GLY A 215 12.78 -13.80 0.24
C GLY A 215 13.63 -14.93 0.83
N ASN A 216 14.09 -14.83 2.08
CA ASN A 216 14.88 -15.89 2.70
C ASN A 216 14.05 -17.18 2.81
N LYS A 217 14.64 -18.30 2.34
CA LYS A 217 14.01 -19.63 2.36
C LYS A 217 13.66 -20.10 3.78
N ASP A 218 14.41 -19.67 4.79
CA ASP A 218 14.17 -20.06 6.19
C ASP A 218 12.88 -19.44 6.73
N LEU A 219 12.36 -18.38 6.08
CA LEU A 219 11.10 -17.74 6.42
C LEU A 219 9.88 -18.32 5.67
N GLN A 220 10.04 -19.38 4.85
CA GLN A 220 8.94 -19.94 4.04
C GLN A 220 7.78 -20.51 4.86
N SER A 221 8.01 -20.87 6.11
CA SER A 221 6.94 -21.28 7.05
C SER A 221 6.05 -20.11 7.47
N LEU A 222 6.56 -18.87 7.40
CA LEU A 222 5.83 -17.63 7.73
C LEU A 222 5.37 -16.89 6.48
N ILE A 223 6.19 -16.87 5.44
CA ILE A 223 5.93 -16.16 4.19
C ILE A 223 5.85 -17.19 3.07
N PRO A 224 4.64 -17.50 2.56
CA PRO A 224 4.49 -18.44 1.45
C PRO A 224 5.35 -18.07 0.25
N LEU A 225 5.92 -19.05 -0.45
CA LEU A 225 6.86 -18.84 -1.55
C LEU A 225 6.33 -17.89 -2.63
N HIS A 226 5.03 -17.96 -2.96
CA HIS A 226 4.44 -17.06 -3.96
C HIS A 226 4.44 -15.60 -3.45
N ILE A 227 4.24 -15.35 -2.15
CA ILE A 227 4.33 -14.01 -1.54
C ILE A 227 5.77 -13.51 -1.54
N GLN A 228 6.76 -14.36 -1.22
CA GLN A 228 8.18 -14.00 -1.32
C GLN A 228 8.54 -13.55 -2.75
N ARG A 229 8.05 -14.28 -3.75
CA ARG A 229 8.24 -13.94 -5.17
C ARG A 229 7.55 -12.64 -5.55
N SER A 230 6.32 -12.42 -5.07
CA SER A 230 5.59 -11.17 -5.29
C SER A 230 6.32 -9.97 -4.69
N PHE A 231 6.90 -10.07 -3.49
CA PHE A 231 7.75 -9.03 -2.92
C PHE A 231 8.95 -8.72 -3.81
N HIS A 232 9.66 -9.76 -4.24
CA HIS A 232 10.85 -9.58 -5.07
C HIS A 232 10.52 -8.94 -6.42
N SER A 233 9.53 -9.49 -7.13
CA SER A 233 9.08 -9.01 -8.44
C SER A 233 8.56 -7.57 -8.36
N THR A 234 7.62 -7.30 -7.46
CA THR A 234 7.01 -5.97 -7.30
C THR A 234 8.06 -4.93 -6.91
N SER A 235 8.94 -5.25 -5.94
CA SER A 235 10.00 -4.33 -5.51
C SER A 235 11.00 -4.03 -6.64
N SER A 236 11.40 -5.04 -7.41
CA SER A 236 12.32 -4.88 -8.54
C SER A 236 11.71 -4.01 -9.63
N ILE A 237 10.49 -4.31 -10.07
CA ILE A 237 9.80 -3.57 -11.13
C ILE A 237 9.55 -2.12 -10.70
N CYS A 238 9.06 -1.89 -9.48
CA CYS A 238 8.76 -0.55 -9.00
C CYS A 238 10.04 0.29 -8.76
N ASN A 239 11.15 -0.31 -8.32
CA ASN A 239 12.43 0.38 -8.24
C ASN A 239 12.99 0.73 -9.62
N GLU A 240 12.92 -0.18 -10.58
CA GLU A 240 13.37 0.09 -11.95
C GLU A 240 12.46 1.10 -12.66
N GLY A 241 11.15 0.97 -12.51
CA GLY A 241 10.16 1.90 -13.07
C GLY A 241 10.25 3.31 -12.49
N SER A 242 10.75 3.46 -11.25
CA SER A 242 10.94 4.78 -10.63
C SER A 242 12.28 5.44 -10.99
N HIS A 243 13.30 4.67 -11.42
CA HIS A 243 14.67 5.16 -11.63
C HIS A 243 15.23 4.90 -13.02
N ARG A 244 14.62 4.02 -13.82
CA ARG A 244 15.10 3.65 -15.15
C ARG A 244 13.97 3.76 -16.18
N LEU A 245 14.14 4.62 -17.14
CA LEU A 245 13.22 4.83 -18.29
C LEU A 245 12.91 3.54 -19.09
N VAL A 246 13.64 2.45 -18.86
CA VAL A 246 13.53 1.20 -19.65
C VAL A 246 12.20 0.49 -19.42
N VAL A 247 11.74 0.32 -18.17
CA VAL A 247 10.47 -0.38 -17.88
C VAL A 247 9.29 0.46 -18.35
N ASP A 248 9.31 1.75 -18.09
CA ASP A 248 8.31 2.71 -18.56
C ASP A 248 8.17 2.69 -20.07
N GLN A 249 9.31 2.66 -20.77
CA GLN A 249 9.36 2.64 -22.23
C GLN A 249 8.79 1.33 -22.79
N LEU A 250 9.13 0.19 -22.19
CA LEU A 250 8.60 -1.12 -22.61
C LEU A 250 7.08 -1.19 -22.49
N VAL A 251 6.50 -0.60 -21.42
CA VAL A 251 5.05 -0.54 -21.23
C VAL A 251 4.42 0.39 -22.25
N LYS A 252 4.95 1.62 -22.42
CA LYS A 252 4.44 2.61 -23.38
C LYS A 252 4.52 2.14 -24.84
N GLU A 253 5.56 1.40 -25.19
CA GLU A 253 5.74 0.82 -26.52
C GLU A 253 4.95 -0.49 -26.75
N GLY A 254 4.19 -0.95 -25.75
CA GLY A 254 3.42 -2.20 -25.82
C GLY A 254 4.26 -3.48 -25.85
N LYS A 255 5.56 -3.39 -25.53
CA LYS A 255 6.47 -4.55 -25.47
C LYS A 255 6.29 -5.41 -24.22
N ALA A 256 5.66 -4.84 -23.17
CA ALA A 256 5.31 -5.54 -21.96
C ALA A 256 3.83 -5.27 -21.59
N PRO A 257 2.85 -5.72 -22.39
CA PRO A 257 1.46 -5.30 -22.31
C PRO A 257 0.75 -5.70 -21.01
N TYR A 258 1.23 -6.73 -20.32
CA TYR A 258 0.61 -7.22 -19.08
C TYR A 258 1.42 -6.88 -17.81
N LEU A 259 2.50 -6.11 -17.94
CA LEU A 259 3.39 -5.86 -16.81
C LEU A 259 2.70 -5.02 -15.71
N VAL A 260 1.93 -4.03 -16.11
CA VAL A 260 1.12 -3.22 -15.19
C VAL A 260 0.14 -4.09 -14.42
N GLN A 261 -0.64 -4.90 -15.13
CA GLN A 261 -1.66 -5.76 -14.53
C GLN A 261 -1.05 -6.80 -13.57
N SER A 262 0.03 -7.48 -14.00
CA SER A 262 0.69 -8.48 -13.16
C SER A 262 1.28 -7.85 -11.90
N THR A 263 1.89 -6.67 -11.99
CA THR A 263 2.48 -5.99 -10.83
C THR A 263 1.40 -5.55 -9.83
N VAL A 264 0.27 -5.03 -10.30
CA VAL A 264 -0.87 -4.69 -9.43
C VAL A 264 -1.41 -5.94 -8.74
N LEU A 265 -1.60 -7.05 -9.47
CA LEU A 265 -2.10 -8.30 -8.89
C LEU A 265 -1.13 -8.89 -7.86
N GLU A 266 0.17 -8.85 -8.11
CA GLU A 266 1.19 -9.27 -7.15
C GLU A 266 1.16 -8.39 -5.89
N PHE A 267 1.03 -7.07 -6.04
CA PHE A 267 0.87 -6.16 -4.92
C PHE A 267 -0.40 -6.45 -4.10
N LEU A 268 -1.54 -6.73 -4.75
CA LEU A 268 -2.76 -7.12 -4.06
C LEU A 268 -2.61 -8.45 -3.30
N ASN A 269 -1.85 -9.41 -3.82
CA ASN A 269 -1.53 -10.65 -3.13
C ASN A 269 -0.72 -10.38 -1.85
N ILE A 270 0.26 -9.47 -1.91
CA ILE A 270 1.01 -9.02 -0.74
C ILE A 270 0.06 -8.42 0.31
N LEU A 271 -0.79 -7.48 -0.10
CA LEU A 271 -1.75 -6.85 0.81
C LEU A 271 -2.71 -7.89 1.42
N PHE A 272 -3.22 -8.82 0.61
CA PHE A 272 -4.13 -9.86 1.11
C PHE A 272 -3.46 -10.74 2.18
N TRP A 273 -2.19 -11.08 1.99
CA TRP A 273 -1.40 -11.83 2.98
C TRP A 273 -1.17 -11.00 4.25
N LEU A 274 -0.93 -9.69 4.15
CA LEU A 274 -0.73 -8.81 5.31
C LEU A 274 -1.93 -8.76 6.25
N LYS A 275 -3.14 -9.04 5.77
CA LYS A 275 -4.37 -9.08 6.58
C LYS A 275 -4.24 -10.00 7.79
N ASP A 276 -3.48 -11.08 7.64
CA ASP A 276 -3.32 -12.13 8.65
C ASP A 276 -2.15 -11.86 9.62
N MET A 277 -1.47 -10.71 9.49
CA MET A 277 -0.43 -10.29 10.42
C MET A 277 -0.99 -9.99 11.82
N PRO A 278 -0.21 -10.28 12.88
CA PRO A 278 -0.66 -10.06 14.25
C PRO A 278 -0.94 -8.59 14.53
N LYS A 279 -2.06 -8.34 15.21
CA LYS A 279 -2.52 -6.99 15.58
C LYS A 279 -2.18 -6.61 17.01
N THR A 280 -2.11 -7.60 17.92
CA THR A 280 -1.80 -7.41 19.35
C THR A 280 -0.29 -7.27 19.59
N THR A 281 0.10 -6.64 20.67
CA THR A 281 1.51 -6.49 21.07
C THR A 281 2.16 -7.85 21.28
N GLU A 282 1.51 -8.73 22.01
CA GLU A 282 2.00 -10.07 22.30
C GLU A 282 2.20 -10.90 21.01
N GLY A 283 1.25 -10.79 20.08
CA GLY A 283 1.37 -11.47 18.78
C GLY A 283 2.53 -10.96 17.93
N LYS A 284 2.83 -9.66 17.98
CA LYS A 284 3.98 -9.06 17.28
C LYS A 284 5.31 -9.47 17.90
N GLU A 285 5.39 -9.50 19.24
CA GLU A 285 6.57 -9.97 19.95
C GLU A 285 6.83 -11.45 19.65
N TYR A 286 5.80 -12.30 19.71
CA TYR A 286 5.91 -13.70 19.33
C TYR A 286 6.39 -13.90 17.89
N LEU A 287 5.85 -13.12 16.94
CA LEU A 287 6.30 -13.18 15.53
C LEU A 287 7.76 -12.82 15.40
N LYS A 288 8.22 -11.77 16.09
CA LYS A 288 9.62 -11.34 16.11
C LYS A 288 10.55 -12.44 16.64
N GLU A 289 10.21 -13.04 17.77
CA GLU A 289 10.96 -14.15 18.34
C GLU A 289 11.02 -15.35 17.38
N LEU A 290 9.90 -15.65 16.71
CA LEU A 290 9.82 -16.75 15.75
C LEU A 290 10.70 -16.49 14.52
N VAL A 291 10.71 -15.26 13.98
CA VAL A 291 11.60 -14.85 12.88
C VAL A 291 13.06 -14.99 13.30
N GLU A 292 13.42 -14.51 14.49
CA GLU A 292 14.78 -14.65 15.02
C GLU A 292 15.20 -16.11 15.18
N LYS A 293 14.30 -16.95 15.69
CA LYS A 293 14.53 -18.38 15.86
C LYS A 293 14.77 -19.06 14.52
N LEU A 294 13.89 -18.89 13.54
CA LEU A 294 14.01 -19.51 12.22
C LEU A 294 15.32 -19.13 11.51
N LEU A 295 15.75 -17.88 11.68
CA LEU A 295 17.00 -17.40 11.10
C LEU A 295 18.24 -17.87 11.86
N LYS A 296 18.12 -18.20 13.14
CA LYS A 296 19.20 -18.82 13.93
C LYS A 296 19.30 -20.31 13.63
N ASP A 297 18.15 -21.00 13.57
CA ASP A 297 18.11 -22.44 13.29
C ASP A 297 18.59 -22.75 11.86
N GLY A 298 18.47 -21.80 10.93
CA GLY A 298 18.99 -21.91 9.53
C GLY A 298 20.49 -21.64 9.40
N VAL A 299 21.13 -21.03 10.40
CA VAL A 299 22.60 -20.86 10.43
C VAL A 299 23.18 -21.97 11.28
N PRO A 300 23.87 -22.95 10.68
CA PRO A 300 24.56 -23.96 11.45
C PRO A 300 25.49 -23.30 12.48
N GLN A 301 25.42 -23.73 13.73
CA GLN A 301 26.24 -23.16 14.79
C GLN A 301 27.65 -23.74 14.73
N ILE A 302 28.62 -23.14 15.44
CA ILE A 302 30.00 -23.66 15.52
C ILE A 302 30.02 -25.12 15.94
N GLU A 303 29.14 -25.51 16.88
CA GLU A 303 28.96 -26.86 17.39
C GLU A 303 28.50 -27.86 16.32
N ASP A 304 27.91 -27.37 15.24
CA ASP A 304 27.52 -28.24 14.10
C ASP A 304 28.70 -28.66 13.25
N TYR A 305 29.85 -28.01 13.41
CA TYR A 305 31.05 -28.24 12.64
C TYR A 305 32.23 -28.75 13.50
N GLU A 306 32.37 -28.23 14.71
CA GLU A 306 33.48 -28.59 15.60
C GLU A 306 33.53 -30.08 15.89
N GLY A 307 34.67 -30.71 15.61
CA GLY A 307 34.88 -32.14 15.81
C GLY A 307 34.16 -33.08 14.82
N LYS A 308 33.46 -32.54 13.83
CA LYS A 308 32.68 -33.36 12.88
C LYS A 308 33.43 -33.53 11.53
N ASP A 309 33.04 -34.57 10.82
CA ASP A 309 33.66 -34.99 9.55
C ASP A 309 32.90 -34.45 8.36
N PHE A 310 33.63 -33.84 7.41
CA PHE A 310 33.09 -33.32 6.16
C PHE A 310 34.01 -33.64 4.97
N VAL A 311 33.41 -33.63 3.78
CA VAL A 311 34.17 -33.67 2.53
C VAL A 311 34.67 -32.28 2.16
N VAL A 312 35.91 -32.12 1.79
CA VAL A 312 36.48 -30.86 1.30
C VAL A 312 35.99 -30.57 -0.11
N GLU A 313 35.22 -29.50 -0.29
CA GLU A 313 34.70 -29.04 -1.58
C GLU A 313 35.40 -27.75 -2.01
N GLN A 314 35.22 -27.40 -3.28
CA GLN A 314 35.75 -26.16 -3.86
C GLN A 314 34.66 -25.48 -4.66
N ASP A 315 34.39 -24.22 -4.35
CA ASP A 315 33.37 -23.41 -5.01
C ASP A 315 33.87 -22.84 -6.36
N GLU A 316 32.96 -22.18 -7.09
CA GLU A 316 33.24 -21.53 -8.38
C GLU A 316 34.28 -20.42 -8.29
N LYS A 317 34.46 -19.81 -7.09
CA LYS A 317 35.46 -18.78 -6.81
C LYS A 317 36.79 -19.33 -6.32
N ASN A 318 36.98 -20.67 -6.44
CA ASN A 318 38.13 -21.40 -5.97
C ASN A 318 38.40 -21.37 -4.46
N ASN A 319 37.38 -21.09 -3.64
CA ASN A 319 37.50 -21.24 -2.20
C ASN A 319 37.27 -22.71 -1.80
N PHE A 320 38.10 -23.19 -0.89
CA PHE A 320 37.87 -24.52 -0.28
C PHE A 320 36.99 -24.37 0.93
N HIS A 321 36.00 -25.25 1.08
CA HIS A 321 35.03 -25.24 2.18
C HIS A 321 34.57 -26.65 2.58
N CYS A 322 34.04 -26.74 3.79
CA CYS A 322 33.30 -27.89 4.29
C CYS A 322 31.96 -27.34 4.83
N GLY A 323 30.86 -27.60 4.12
CA GLY A 323 29.59 -26.95 4.40
C GLY A 323 29.75 -25.42 4.37
N GLN A 324 29.43 -24.75 5.50
CA GLN A 324 29.55 -23.28 5.60
C GLN A 324 30.87 -22.81 6.26
N CYS A 325 31.82 -23.72 6.47
CA CYS A 325 33.14 -23.37 6.98
C CYS A 325 34.13 -23.18 5.84
N ARG A 326 34.70 -21.98 5.70
CA ARG A 326 35.84 -21.72 4.81
C ARG A 326 37.09 -22.34 5.38
N LEU A 327 37.93 -22.85 4.47
CA LEU A 327 39.21 -23.48 4.80
C LEU A 327 40.39 -22.66 4.27
N SER A 328 41.53 -22.76 4.92
CA SER A 328 42.77 -22.21 4.38
C SER A 328 43.15 -22.89 3.07
N TYR A 329 43.37 -22.11 2.01
CA TYR A 329 43.72 -22.62 0.67
C TYR A 329 44.90 -23.61 0.71
N LYS A 330 45.98 -23.23 1.41
CA LYS A 330 47.21 -24.06 1.48
C LYS A 330 46.99 -25.42 2.18
N ALA A 331 46.13 -25.42 3.20
CA ALA A 331 45.86 -26.66 3.94
C ALA A 331 44.83 -27.54 3.19
N ALA A 332 43.86 -26.95 2.56
CA ALA A 332 42.74 -27.67 1.95
C ALA A 332 43.02 -28.21 0.54
N GLN A 333 43.94 -27.61 -0.21
CA GLN A 333 44.21 -28.02 -1.57
C GLN A 333 44.61 -29.52 -1.74
N SER A 334 45.37 -30.06 -0.78
CA SER A 334 45.78 -31.47 -0.79
C SER A 334 44.69 -32.44 -0.34
N PHE A 335 43.58 -31.91 0.19
CA PHE A 335 42.46 -32.67 0.75
C PHE A 335 41.18 -32.58 -0.08
N LYS A 336 41.17 -31.89 -1.21
CA LYS A 336 40.01 -31.79 -2.08
C LYS A 336 39.40 -33.17 -2.36
N GLY A 337 38.09 -33.30 -2.09
CA GLY A 337 37.35 -34.55 -2.26
C GLY A 337 37.60 -35.60 -1.16
N LYS A 338 38.44 -35.29 -0.16
CA LYS A 338 38.69 -36.21 0.98
C LYS A 338 37.85 -35.81 2.17
N MET A 339 37.60 -36.79 3.02
CA MET A 339 36.92 -36.57 4.30
C MET A 339 37.95 -36.09 5.34
N VAL A 340 37.60 -35.02 6.03
CA VAL A 340 38.42 -34.38 7.07
C VAL A 340 37.57 -34.06 8.28
N THR A 341 38.19 -34.02 9.46
CA THR A 341 37.56 -33.53 10.68
C THR A 341 37.87 -32.06 10.82
N LEU A 342 36.82 -31.23 11.07
CA LEU A 342 36.98 -29.81 11.36
C LEU A 342 37.33 -29.57 12.83
N PHE A 343 38.18 -28.60 13.09
CA PHE A 343 38.53 -28.17 14.43
C PHE A 343 38.92 -26.69 14.46
N ASP A 344 38.93 -26.09 15.64
CA ASP A 344 39.15 -24.63 15.83
C ASP A 344 38.19 -23.83 14.92
N VAL A 345 36.90 -24.19 14.95
CA VAL A 345 35.88 -23.48 14.19
C VAL A 345 35.62 -22.14 14.85
N THR A 346 35.77 -21.06 14.08
CA THR A 346 35.61 -19.67 14.54
C THR A 346 34.76 -18.88 13.58
N GLU A 347 34.23 -17.74 14.01
CA GLU A 347 33.60 -16.80 13.08
C GLU A 347 34.62 -16.34 12.02
N ASN A 348 34.14 -16.19 10.80
CA ASN A 348 34.98 -15.71 9.69
C ASN A 348 34.88 -14.18 9.57
N ASP A 349 35.97 -13.49 9.93
CA ASP A 349 36.06 -12.03 9.83
C ASP A 349 35.89 -11.51 8.38
N ALA A 350 36.12 -12.36 7.38
CA ALA A 350 35.96 -12.05 5.96
C ALA A 350 34.60 -12.48 5.38
N LYS A 351 33.62 -12.86 6.22
CA LYS A 351 32.29 -13.36 5.78
C LYS A 351 31.57 -12.48 4.77
N SER A 352 31.78 -11.15 4.83
CA SER A 352 31.19 -10.20 3.87
C SER A 352 31.76 -10.29 2.45
N LYS A 353 32.91 -10.95 2.25
CA LYS A 353 33.59 -11.06 0.97
C LYS A 353 33.42 -12.41 0.29
N ASP A 354 33.27 -13.47 1.07
CA ASP A 354 33.28 -14.84 0.53
C ASP A 354 32.02 -15.67 0.86
N ASN A 355 31.06 -15.11 1.59
CA ASN A 355 29.78 -15.73 1.99
C ASN A 355 29.88 -16.95 2.92
N TYR A 356 31.04 -17.20 3.53
CA TYR A 356 31.21 -18.24 4.52
C TYR A 356 31.17 -17.64 5.93
N PRO A 357 30.20 -17.99 6.80
CA PRO A 357 30.11 -17.42 8.15
C PRO A 357 31.22 -17.90 9.09
N TYR A 358 31.80 -19.06 8.82
CA TYR A 358 32.82 -19.66 9.68
C TYR A 358 34.11 -19.93 8.95
N PHE A 359 35.19 -20.02 9.73
CA PHE A 359 36.50 -20.48 9.31
C PHE A 359 36.90 -21.67 10.18
N ALA A 360 37.44 -22.72 9.57
CA ALA A 360 37.86 -23.91 10.30
C ALA A 360 39.24 -24.38 9.87
N LYS A 361 39.94 -25.03 10.79
CA LYS A 361 41.11 -25.87 10.49
C LYS A 361 40.67 -27.32 10.23
N ILE A 362 41.50 -28.05 9.53
CA ILE A 362 41.19 -29.43 9.12
C ILE A 362 42.28 -30.39 9.57
N ARG A 363 41.86 -31.59 9.94
CA ARG A 363 42.73 -32.76 10.17
C ARG A 363 42.23 -33.91 9.32
N LEU A 364 43.15 -34.67 8.73
CA LEU A 364 42.79 -35.88 7.99
C LEU A 364 42.11 -36.85 8.98
N LYS A 365 41.04 -37.47 8.54
CA LYS A 365 40.45 -38.55 9.27
C LYS A 365 41.37 -39.80 9.12
N GLU A 366 41.94 -40.30 10.21
CA GLU A 366 42.72 -41.54 10.25
C GLU A 366 41.83 -42.76 10.00
#